data_4c79583bb9429f1dd84be9372fb05c53
#
_entry.id   4c79583bb9429f1dd84be9372fb05c53
#
_cell.length_a   1.000
_cell.length_b   1.000
_cell.length_c   1.000
_cell.angle_alpha   90.00
_cell.angle_beta   90.00
_cell.angle_gamma   90.00
#
_symmetry.space_group_name_H-M   'P 1'
#
loop_
_entity.id
_entity.type
_entity.pdbx_description
1 polymer ?
#
loop_
_entity_poly.entity_id
_entity_poly.type
_entity_poly.pdbx_seq_one_letter_code
_entity_poly.pdbx_strand_id
1 'polypeptide(L)'
;MKLKPSCLKGMENMYGISKIEKFIDEKDSLSLEDSSGRVKIDTKSDINVNEFVTGIPVAFKGQLNNKEIFVVNDYLFYSVEDNSTNTPMDIEMNTPKENQNLILFISNLNIGKPEESKNGLAESARTMLIDFIQNNNINKNLSDISSRIKRVIFVGSSVYVNQKIEELDKGSYIKAEDYKIELNNIINNFTSLDKYLNIVSSYVHVDLMNSIEGNDGVYFPQNPNGQFLFLDNIRNINAKTLNLVENPYIFDIYSNKLKTKKYFLGTSGENINCIMQYSSINEPLIAMQKTLEWGHLAPLAPDTFRIYPFTDKDPLLLDRIPDMYFISGKNDFNSKVIEMNADGGNKKNVTLMELPDFSSTFKGILFNIDDDSINEINFSQDLSFNKS
;
A
#
# COMPACT_ATOMS: atom_id res chain seq x y z
N MET A 1 8.19 -3.04 23.73
CA MET A 1 7.64 -4.35 24.17
C MET A 1 6.69 -4.82 23.10
N LYS A 2 6.84 -6.04 22.56
CA LYS A 2 5.99 -6.55 21.47
C LYS A 2 4.93 -7.50 22.01
N LEU A 3 3.70 -7.42 21.50
CA LEU A 3 2.61 -8.33 21.84
C LEU A 3 2.63 -9.56 20.93
N LYS A 4 2.54 -10.75 21.51
CA LYS A 4 2.28 -11.98 20.77
C LYS A 4 0.98 -12.61 21.29
N PRO A 5 -0.09 -12.69 20.52
CA PRO A 5 -1.23 -13.52 20.85
C PRO A 5 -0.83 -15.00 20.83
N SER A 6 -1.38 -15.80 21.74
CA SER A 6 -1.06 -17.24 21.83
C SER A 6 -1.83 -18.12 20.83
N CYS A 7 -2.58 -17.54 19.91
CA CYS A 7 -3.41 -18.24 18.92
C CYS A 7 -2.65 -19.01 17.80
N LEU A 8 -1.32 -19.07 17.85
CA LEU A 8 -0.50 -19.75 16.84
C LEU A 8 -0.44 -21.29 16.99
N LYS A 9 -1.11 -21.90 17.97
CA LYS A 9 -1.08 -23.37 18.15
C LYS A 9 -1.81 -24.18 17.07
N GLY A 10 -2.52 -23.54 16.13
CA GLY A 10 -3.22 -24.21 15.02
C GLY A 10 -2.49 -24.19 13.68
N MET A 11 -1.31 -23.57 13.58
CA MET A 11 -0.64 -23.34 12.29
C MET A 11 0.21 -24.50 11.76
N GLU A 12 0.36 -25.60 12.48
CA GLU A 12 1.19 -26.73 12.05
C GLU A 12 0.64 -27.52 10.84
N ASN A 13 -0.59 -27.23 10.38
CA ASN A 13 -1.24 -27.95 9.27
C ASN A 13 -1.73 -27.06 8.11
N MET A 14 -1.16 -25.89 7.88
CA MET A 14 -1.63 -24.94 6.87
C MET A 14 -1.08 -25.17 5.45
N TYR A 15 -0.98 -26.39 4.99
CA TYR A 15 -0.85 -26.70 3.56
C TYR A 15 -2.23 -27.04 3.00
N GLY A 16 -2.87 -26.08 2.33
CA GLY A 16 -4.02 -26.37 1.48
C GLY A 16 -5.38 -25.78 1.86
N ILE A 17 -5.50 -24.70 2.63
CA ILE A 17 -6.80 -24.11 2.96
C ILE A 17 -7.03 -22.83 2.16
N SER A 18 -7.97 -22.88 1.21
CA SER A 18 -8.45 -21.74 0.40
C SER A 18 -9.39 -20.78 1.14
N LYS A 19 -9.69 -21.02 2.40
CA LYS A 19 -10.42 -20.15 3.33
C LYS A 19 -9.87 -20.35 4.73
N ILE A 20 -9.16 -19.34 5.23
CA ILE A 20 -8.82 -19.31 6.66
C ILE A 20 -10.08 -18.86 7.39
N GLU A 21 -10.76 -19.79 8.05
CA GLU A 21 -11.75 -19.44 9.04
C GLU A 21 -11.04 -18.74 10.20
N LYS A 22 -11.47 -17.52 10.51
CA LYS A 22 -10.94 -16.75 11.65
C LYS A 22 -11.33 -17.47 12.93
N PHE A 23 -10.41 -18.19 13.54
CA PHE A 23 -10.60 -18.75 14.86
C PHE A 23 -10.34 -17.66 15.90
N ILE A 24 -11.42 -17.00 16.32
CA ILE A 24 -11.43 -16.25 17.57
C ILE A 24 -11.88 -17.26 18.62
N ASP A 25 -10.91 -17.90 19.29
CA ASP A 25 -11.20 -18.77 20.41
C ASP A 25 -11.38 -17.90 21.67
N GLU A 26 -12.41 -18.19 22.48
CA GLU A 26 -12.62 -17.57 23.80
C GLU A 26 -11.41 -17.75 24.76
N LYS A 27 -10.43 -18.56 24.37
CA LYS A 27 -9.19 -18.85 25.10
C LYS A 27 -7.98 -18.05 24.64
N ASP A 28 -8.12 -17.14 23.72
CA ASP A 28 -7.02 -16.29 23.27
C ASP A 28 -6.46 -15.48 24.42
N SER A 29 -5.16 -15.46 24.54
CA SER A 29 -4.46 -14.74 25.59
C SER A 29 -3.34 -13.87 25.02
N LEU A 30 -3.24 -12.65 25.53
CA LEU A 30 -2.14 -11.74 25.21
C LEU A 30 -0.92 -12.07 26.05
N SER A 31 0.27 -11.90 25.48
CA SER A 31 1.54 -11.98 26.17
C SER A 31 2.41 -10.79 25.78
N LEU A 32 3.03 -10.18 26.77
CA LEU A 32 4.07 -9.19 26.59
C LEU A 32 5.41 -9.90 26.45
N GLU A 33 6.22 -9.45 25.49
CA GLU A 33 7.57 -9.97 25.25
C GLU A 33 8.55 -8.82 25.04
N ASP A 34 9.71 -8.89 25.72
CA ASP A 34 10.85 -8.02 25.49
C ASP A 34 12.16 -8.78 25.64
N SER A 35 13.30 -8.08 25.64
CA SER A 35 14.62 -8.70 25.81
C SER A 35 14.83 -9.38 27.16
N SER A 36 14.03 -9.06 28.18
CA SER A 36 14.12 -9.63 29.52
C SER A 36 13.28 -10.91 29.69
N GLY A 37 12.28 -11.12 28.85
CA GLY A 37 11.44 -12.31 28.92
C GLY A 37 10.02 -12.10 28.43
N ARG A 38 9.13 -13.04 28.79
CA ARG A 38 7.74 -13.08 28.38
C ARG A 38 6.81 -13.14 29.60
N VAL A 39 5.78 -12.30 29.61
CA VAL A 39 4.75 -12.27 30.67
C VAL A 39 3.37 -12.38 30.06
N LYS A 40 2.50 -13.21 30.66
CA LYS A 40 1.11 -13.37 30.27
C LYS A 40 0.27 -12.20 30.82
N ILE A 41 -0.64 -11.67 30.00
CA ILE A 41 -1.57 -10.61 30.39
C ILE A 41 -2.91 -11.23 30.83
N ASP A 42 -3.51 -10.68 31.89
CA ASP A 42 -4.88 -11.02 32.29
C ASP A 42 -5.87 -10.32 31.36
N THR A 43 -6.55 -11.10 30.53
CA THR A 43 -7.55 -10.61 29.58
C THR A 43 -8.92 -10.28 30.23
N LYS A 44 -9.06 -10.47 31.54
CA LYS A 44 -10.25 -10.05 32.30
C LYS A 44 -10.30 -8.55 32.61
N SER A 45 -9.18 -7.84 32.39
CA SER A 45 -9.16 -6.37 32.37
C SER A 45 -9.93 -5.87 31.14
N ASP A 46 -10.40 -4.63 31.16
CA ASP A 46 -11.17 -3.95 30.10
C ASP A 46 -10.43 -3.79 28.75
N ILE A 47 -9.59 -4.77 28.39
CA ILE A 47 -8.84 -4.79 27.14
C ILE A 47 -9.60 -5.64 26.13
N ASN A 48 -9.97 -5.03 25.02
CA ASN A 48 -10.50 -5.76 23.87
C ASN A 48 -9.36 -6.46 23.12
N VAL A 49 -9.16 -7.75 23.37
CA VAL A 49 -8.11 -8.57 22.76
C VAL A 49 -8.15 -8.52 21.23
N ASN A 50 -9.35 -8.33 20.65
CA ASN A 50 -9.55 -8.31 19.20
C ASN A 50 -9.01 -7.03 18.51
N GLU A 51 -8.62 -6.02 19.29
CA GLU A 51 -7.97 -4.81 18.75
C GLU A 51 -6.46 -4.93 18.61
N PHE A 52 -5.90 -6.05 19.05
CA PHE A 52 -4.45 -6.26 19.05
C PHE A 52 -4.06 -7.33 18.02
N VAL A 53 -2.92 -7.12 17.38
CA VAL A 53 -2.25 -8.12 16.55
C VAL A 53 -0.85 -8.38 17.08
N THR A 54 -0.23 -9.49 16.67
CA THR A 54 1.13 -9.83 17.07
C THR A 54 2.11 -8.74 16.62
N GLY A 55 3.08 -8.40 17.47
CA GLY A 55 4.19 -7.51 17.13
C GLY A 55 3.94 -6.02 17.35
N ILE A 56 2.77 -5.60 17.81
CA ILE A 56 2.48 -4.19 18.12
C ILE A 56 3.41 -3.70 19.24
N PRO A 57 4.11 -2.56 19.05
CA PRO A 57 4.83 -1.89 20.11
C PRO A 57 3.83 -1.21 21.06
N VAL A 58 3.82 -1.62 22.34
CA VAL A 58 2.87 -1.12 23.33
C VAL A 58 3.48 -1.07 24.70
N ALA A 59 3.12 -0.06 25.49
CA ALA A 59 3.45 0.07 26.89
C ALA A 59 2.22 -0.20 27.74
N PHE A 60 2.33 -1.12 28.71
CA PHE A 60 1.26 -1.41 29.66
C PHE A 60 1.62 -0.93 31.06
N LYS A 61 0.64 -0.34 31.74
CA LYS A 61 0.70 0.00 33.14
C LYS A 61 -0.16 -0.98 33.92
N GLY A 62 0.41 -1.66 34.93
CA GLY A 62 -0.30 -2.66 35.72
C GLY A 62 0.55 -3.28 36.81
N GLN A 63 0.11 -4.40 37.33
CA GLN A 63 0.76 -5.14 38.43
C GLN A 63 0.72 -6.63 38.17
N LEU A 64 1.76 -7.34 38.61
CA LEU A 64 1.76 -8.81 38.63
C LEU A 64 0.84 -9.32 39.77
N ASN A 65 0.00 -10.27 39.48
CA ASN A 65 -0.77 -10.99 40.49
C ASN A 65 0.06 -12.13 41.08
N ASN A 66 -0.50 -12.81 42.09
CA ASN A 66 0.15 -13.96 42.79
C ASN A 66 0.42 -15.19 41.87
N LYS A 67 -0.09 -15.19 40.63
CA LYS A 67 0.10 -16.22 39.60
C LYS A 67 1.06 -15.80 38.51
N GLU A 68 1.83 -14.73 38.73
CA GLU A 68 2.74 -14.15 37.72
C GLU A 68 2.06 -13.73 36.41
N ILE A 69 0.77 -13.39 36.48
CA ILE A 69 0.00 -12.85 35.35
C ILE A 69 -0.06 -11.34 35.54
N PHE A 70 0.19 -10.57 34.48
CA PHE A 70 0.18 -9.13 34.51
C PHE A 70 -1.26 -8.60 34.34
N VAL A 71 -1.75 -7.92 35.36
CA VAL A 71 -3.05 -7.26 35.35
C VAL A 71 -2.88 -5.85 34.84
N VAL A 72 -3.47 -5.54 33.70
CA VAL A 72 -3.35 -4.24 33.03
C VAL A 72 -4.40 -3.29 33.58
N ASN A 73 -3.96 -2.09 33.96
CA ASN A 73 -4.81 -0.98 34.34
C ASN A 73 -4.96 0.05 33.24
N ASP A 74 -3.91 0.19 32.39
CA ASP A 74 -3.86 1.17 31.29
C ASP A 74 -2.83 0.75 30.25
N TYR A 75 -2.95 1.24 29.03
CA TYR A 75 -1.99 0.95 27.96
C TYR A 75 -1.83 2.14 27.02
N LEU A 76 -0.66 2.22 26.39
CA LEU A 76 -0.31 3.25 25.43
C LEU A 76 0.40 2.63 24.23
N PHE A 77 -0.06 2.94 23.04
CA PHE A 77 0.65 2.59 21.81
C PHE A 77 1.86 3.52 21.60
N TYR A 78 2.74 3.11 20.72
CA TYR A 78 3.86 3.95 20.29
C TYR A 78 3.31 5.26 19.71
N SER A 79 3.71 6.40 20.28
CA SER A 79 3.32 7.69 19.72
C SER A 79 4.31 8.08 18.62
N VAL A 80 3.78 8.40 17.47
CA VAL A 80 4.57 8.93 16.36
C VAL A 80 4.86 10.39 16.67
N GLU A 81 6.12 10.69 16.99
CA GLU A 81 6.57 12.07 17.13
C GLU A 81 6.64 12.70 15.74
N ASP A 82 6.03 13.87 15.56
CA ASP A 82 6.11 14.58 14.27
C ASP A 82 7.47 15.31 14.16
N ASN A 83 8.54 14.51 14.10
CA ASN A 83 9.90 15.01 13.93
C ASN A 83 10.08 15.51 12.49
N SER A 84 9.59 16.71 12.20
CA SER A 84 9.66 17.39 10.90
C SER A 84 11.09 17.70 10.41
N THR A 85 12.12 17.24 11.12
CA THR A 85 13.53 17.49 10.79
C THR A 85 14.19 16.43 9.92
N ASN A 86 13.62 15.23 9.80
CA ASN A 86 14.07 14.23 8.83
C ASN A 86 13.36 14.49 7.51
N THR A 87 13.97 15.28 6.64
CA THR A 87 13.49 15.51 5.29
C THR A 87 13.55 14.19 4.51
N PRO A 88 12.39 13.60 4.12
CA PRO A 88 12.38 12.63 3.04
C PRO A 88 12.99 13.30 1.81
N MET A 89 13.53 12.49 0.91
CA MET A 89 14.14 12.98 -0.34
C MET A 89 13.23 14.03 -0.98
N ASP A 90 13.61 15.30 -0.88
CA ASP A 90 12.97 16.36 -1.64
C ASP A 90 13.16 16.01 -3.12
N ILE A 91 12.17 15.42 -3.74
CA ILE A 91 12.15 15.31 -5.19
C ILE A 91 11.83 16.72 -5.70
N GLU A 92 12.86 17.57 -5.73
CA GLU A 92 12.79 18.85 -6.41
C GLU A 92 12.55 18.60 -7.90
N MET A 93 11.30 18.69 -8.26
CA MET A 93 10.93 18.67 -9.67
C MET A 93 11.16 20.02 -10.30
N ASN A 94 11.86 20.00 -11.45
CA ASN A 94 12.02 21.13 -12.35
C ASN A 94 10.72 21.95 -12.44
N THR A 95 10.82 23.24 -12.10
CA THR A 95 9.80 24.31 -12.17
C THR A 95 8.38 23.84 -12.49
N PRO A 96 7.53 23.65 -11.48
CA PRO A 96 6.14 23.28 -11.71
C PRO A 96 5.45 24.40 -12.48
N LYS A 97 4.72 24.05 -13.52
CA LYS A 97 3.75 24.98 -14.11
C LYS A 97 2.78 25.37 -13.01
N GLU A 98 2.56 26.66 -12.79
CA GLU A 98 1.80 27.20 -11.64
C GLU A 98 0.40 26.58 -11.43
N ASN A 99 -0.16 25.93 -12.45
CA ASN A 99 -1.50 25.37 -12.44
C ASN A 99 -1.55 23.84 -12.22
N GLN A 100 -0.42 23.15 -12.03
CA GLN A 100 -0.40 21.70 -11.82
C GLN A 100 -0.56 21.36 -10.33
N ASN A 101 -1.75 20.90 -9.95
CA ASN A 101 -2.10 20.59 -8.56
C ASN A 101 -2.82 19.24 -8.37
N LEU A 102 -2.91 18.40 -9.42
CA LEU A 102 -3.57 17.10 -9.35
C LEU A 102 -2.55 15.98 -9.37
N ILE A 103 -2.80 14.96 -8.55
CA ILE A 103 -2.13 13.66 -8.59
C ILE A 103 -3.15 12.63 -9.07
N LEU A 104 -2.78 11.83 -10.05
CA LEU A 104 -3.58 10.70 -10.51
C LEU A 104 -3.01 9.42 -9.94
N PHE A 105 -3.81 8.70 -9.16
CA PHE A 105 -3.48 7.38 -8.64
C PHE A 105 -4.14 6.30 -9.49
N ILE A 106 -3.39 5.32 -9.90
CA ILE A 106 -3.84 4.12 -10.62
C ILE A 106 -3.32 2.90 -9.89
N SER A 107 -4.22 2.04 -9.46
CA SER A 107 -3.87 0.84 -8.70
C SER A 107 -4.08 -0.42 -9.54
N ASN A 108 -3.16 -1.38 -9.42
CA ASN A 108 -3.26 -2.69 -10.05
C ASN A 108 -3.51 -2.64 -11.57
N LEU A 109 -2.57 -2.08 -12.29
CA LEU A 109 -2.64 -1.99 -13.76
C LEU A 109 -2.74 -3.37 -14.43
N ASN A 110 -2.10 -4.40 -13.82
CA ASN A 110 -2.18 -5.83 -14.16
C ASN A 110 -2.08 -6.10 -15.68
N ILE A 111 -1.07 -5.56 -16.36
CA ILE A 111 -0.83 -5.79 -17.78
C ILE A 111 -0.62 -7.28 -18.02
N GLY A 112 -1.35 -7.84 -18.98
CA GLY A 112 -1.29 -9.25 -19.35
C GLY A 112 -2.27 -10.14 -18.58
N LYS A 113 -3.14 -9.58 -17.71
CA LYS A 113 -4.20 -10.34 -17.03
C LYS A 113 -5.15 -10.96 -18.06
N PRO A 114 -5.36 -12.28 -18.03
CA PRO A 114 -6.31 -12.93 -18.94
C PRO A 114 -7.73 -12.38 -18.70
N GLU A 115 -8.36 -11.92 -19.75
CA GLU A 115 -9.75 -11.46 -19.68
C GLU A 115 -10.69 -12.65 -19.90
N GLU A 116 -11.14 -13.28 -18.84
CA GLU A 116 -12.08 -14.40 -18.94
C GLU A 116 -13.50 -13.97 -19.39
N SER A 117 -13.85 -12.67 -19.34
CA SER A 117 -15.24 -12.26 -19.60
C SER A 117 -15.48 -10.84 -20.14
N LYS A 118 -14.48 -10.02 -20.39
CA LYS A 118 -14.69 -8.60 -20.72
C LYS A 118 -13.95 -8.13 -21.99
N ASN A 119 -14.10 -8.83 -23.09
CA ASN A 119 -13.83 -8.40 -24.49
C ASN A 119 -12.85 -7.20 -24.69
N GLY A 120 -11.63 -7.25 -24.15
CA GLY A 120 -10.62 -6.20 -24.39
C GLY A 120 -10.85 -4.88 -23.63
N LEU A 121 -11.75 -4.83 -22.64
CA LEU A 121 -12.09 -3.60 -21.92
C LEU A 121 -10.91 -3.04 -21.10
N ALA A 122 -10.10 -3.89 -20.50
CA ALA A 122 -8.94 -3.43 -19.71
C ALA A 122 -7.87 -2.80 -20.63
N GLU A 123 -7.63 -3.34 -21.81
CA GLU A 123 -6.74 -2.75 -22.81
C GLU A 123 -7.29 -1.42 -23.33
N SER A 124 -8.60 -1.37 -23.58
CA SER A 124 -9.29 -0.15 -23.98
C SER A 124 -9.17 0.93 -22.90
N ALA A 125 -9.37 0.57 -21.62
CA ALA A 125 -9.23 1.48 -20.50
C ALA A 125 -7.78 2.01 -20.34
N ARG A 126 -6.77 1.15 -20.53
CA ARG A 126 -5.36 1.58 -20.56
C ARG A 126 -5.07 2.55 -21.71
N THR A 127 -5.65 2.31 -22.88
CA THR A 127 -5.53 3.21 -24.03
C THR A 127 -6.20 4.56 -23.75
N MET A 128 -7.42 4.55 -23.19
CA MET A 128 -8.12 5.76 -22.77
C MET A 128 -7.35 6.57 -21.72
N LEU A 129 -6.63 5.90 -20.79
CA LEU A 129 -5.77 6.56 -19.84
C LEU A 129 -4.61 7.29 -20.55
N ILE A 130 -3.98 6.67 -21.55
CA ILE A 130 -2.97 7.32 -22.38
C ILE A 130 -3.56 8.54 -23.09
N ASP A 131 -4.70 8.40 -23.77
CA ASP A 131 -5.36 9.50 -24.50
C ASP A 131 -5.72 10.65 -23.55
N PHE A 132 -6.17 10.34 -22.35
CA PHE A 132 -6.45 11.34 -21.32
C PHE A 132 -5.18 12.11 -20.91
N ILE A 133 -4.07 11.42 -20.65
CA ILE A 133 -2.80 12.04 -20.25
C ILE A 133 -2.20 12.84 -21.40
N GLN A 134 -2.31 12.35 -22.63
CA GLN A 134 -1.86 13.08 -23.83
C GLN A 134 -2.72 14.31 -24.16
N ASN A 135 -3.82 14.48 -23.43
CA ASN A 135 -4.80 15.53 -23.67
C ASN A 135 -5.47 15.45 -25.06
N ASN A 136 -5.64 14.23 -25.58
CA ASN A 136 -6.34 13.96 -26.82
C ASN A 136 -7.87 13.99 -26.65
N ASN A 137 -8.36 14.62 -25.57
CA ASN A 137 -9.76 14.66 -25.21
C ASN A 137 -10.51 15.71 -26.01
N ILE A 138 -11.64 15.33 -26.57
CA ILE A 138 -12.55 16.25 -27.27
C ILE A 138 -13.31 17.11 -26.26
N ASN A 139 -13.51 16.63 -25.03
CA ASN A 139 -14.23 17.34 -23.98
C ASN A 139 -13.30 18.35 -23.29
N LYS A 140 -13.67 19.65 -23.35
CA LYS A 140 -12.91 20.77 -22.80
C LYS A 140 -12.65 20.62 -21.27
N ASN A 141 -13.62 20.08 -20.51
CA ASN A 141 -13.47 19.90 -19.07
C ASN A 141 -12.42 18.84 -18.74
N LEU A 142 -12.40 17.72 -19.48
CA LEU A 142 -11.40 16.66 -19.31
C LEU A 142 -10.01 17.14 -19.73
N SER A 143 -9.93 17.96 -20.77
CA SER A 143 -8.69 18.58 -21.23
C SER A 143 -8.11 19.51 -20.16
N ASP A 144 -8.94 20.31 -19.49
CA ASP A 144 -8.51 21.16 -18.38
C ASP A 144 -7.98 20.32 -17.20
N ILE A 145 -8.71 19.26 -16.80
CA ILE A 145 -8.30 18.35 -15.74
C ILE A 145 -6.96 17.68 -16.08
N SER A 146 -6.82 17.12 -17.28
CA SER A 146 -5.60 16.47 -17.74
C SER A 146 -4.39 17.41 -17.67
N SER A 147 -4.54 18.67 -18.09
CA SER A 147 -3.47 19.66 -18.09
C SER A 147 -2.97 20.03 -16.68
N ARG A 148 -3.79 19.79 -15.66
CA ARG A 148 -3.48 20.05 -14.25
C ARG A 148 -2.80 18.88 -13.54
N ILE A 149 -2.68 17.70 -14.18
CA ILE A 149 -2.01 16.56 -13.58
C ILE A 149 -0.52 16.85 -13.49
N LYS A 150 -0.02 16.83 -12.26
CA LYS A 150 1.39 17.01 -11.92
C LYS A 150 2.14 15.69 -11.98
N ARG A 151 1.48 14.61 -11.56
CA ARG A 151 2.09 13.30 -11.36
C ARG A 151 1.06 12.19 -11.51
N VAL A 152 1.49 11.06 -12.05
CA VAL A 152 0.74 9.79 -12.03
C VAL A 152 1.49 8.80 -11.14
N ILE A 153 0.80 8.18 -10.20
CA ILE A 153 1.38 7.19 -9.30
C ILE A 153 0.70 5.84 -9.57
N PHE A 154 1.49 4.88 -10.06
CA PHE A 154 1.06 3.50 -10.21
C PHE A 154 1.35 2.74 -8.92
N VAL A 155 0.32 2.13 -8.32
CA VAL A 155 0.36 1.48 -7.01
C VAL A 155 -0.04 0.01 -7.16
N GLY A 156 0.65 -0.89 -6.47
CA GLY A 156 0.32 -2.31 -6.51
C GLY A 156 0.82 -3.03 -7.77
N SER A 157 0.16 -4.12 -8.16
CA SER A 157 0.63 -4.99 -9.25
C SER A 157 0.47 -4.32 -10.61
N SER A 158 1.58 -3.97 -11.24
CA SER A 158 1.58 -3.39 -12.60
C SER A 158 1.58 -4.44 -13.70
N VAL A 159 2.09 -5.63 -13.42
CA VAL A 159 2.16 -6.78 -14.33
C VAL A 159 1.43 -7.96 -13.72
N TYR A 160 0.60 -8.62 -14.52
CA TYR A 160 -0.05 -9.84 -14.08
C TYR A 160 0.94 -11.02 -14.08
N VAL A 161 0.98 -11.73 -12.97
CA VAL A 161 1.69 -13.01 -12.80
C VAL A 161 0.66 -14.08 -12.49
N ASN A 162 0.76 -15.23 -13.17
CA ASN A 162 -0.18 -16.31 -12.95
C ASN A 162 0.09 -16.98 -11.60
N GLN A 163 -0.94 -17.11 -10.76
CA GLN A 163 -0.86 -17.74 -9.43
C GLN A 163 -0.26 -19.15 -9.44
N LYS A 164 -0.33 -19.87 -10.57
CA LYS A 164 0.34 -21.18 -10.70
C LYS A 164 1.86 -21.09 -10.53
N ILE A 165 2.48 -19.96 -10.82
CA ILE A 165 3.92 -19.74 -10.57
C ILE A 165 4.16 -19.45 -9.08
N GLU A 166 3.28 -18.70 -8.44
CA GLU A 166 3.34 -18.45 -7.00
C GLU A 166 3.20 -19.75 -6.18
N GLU A 167 2.47 -20.74 -6.70
CA GLU A 167 2.36 -22.07 -6.08
C GLU A 167 3.65 -22.91 -6.21
N LEU A 168 4.54 -22.58 -7.17
CA LEU A 168 5.85 -23.26 -7.29
C LEU A 168 6.78 -22.97 -6.10
N ASP A 169 6.75 -21.78 -5.59
CA ASP A 169 7.47 -21.43 -4.36
C ASP A 169 6.97 -22.22 -3.14
N LYS A 170 5.76 -22.81 -3.24
CA LYS A 170 5.14 -23.67 -2.22
C LYS A 170 5.41 -25.17 -2.43
N GLY A 171 6.27 -25.54 -3.39
CA GLY A 171 6.69 -26.94 -3.60
C GLY A 171 5.78 -27.76 -4.52
N SER A 172 4.91 -27.13 -5.31
CA SER A 172 4.09 -27.80 -6.32
C SER A 172 4.90 -28.14 -7.58
N TYR A 173 4.65 -29.31 -8.16
CA TYR A 173 5.30 -29.71 -9.42
C TYR A 173 4.59 -29.13 -10.63
N ILE A 174 5.23 -28.20 -11.35
CA ILE A 174 4.80 -27.76 -12.69
C ILE A 174 5.71 -28.41 -13.74
N LYS A 175 5.14 -28.76 -14.88
CA LYS A 175 5.93 -29.25 -16.01
C LYS A 175 6.86 -28.13 -16.52
N ALA A 176 8.10 -28.47 -16.84
CA ALA A 176 9.10 -27.51 -17.32
C ALA A 176 8.64 -26.69 -18.55
N GLU A 177 7.79 -27.28 -19.38
CA GLU A 177 7.20 -26.62 -20.56
C GLU A 177 6.20 -25.52 -20.14
N ASP A 178 5.32 -25.82 -19.19
CA ASP A 178 4.33 -24.86 -18.68
C ASP A 178 5.02 -23.69 -17.99
N TYR A 179 6.05 -23.98 -17.19
CA TYR A 179 6.89 -22.95 -16.56
C TYR A 179 7.53 -22.01 -17.58
N LYS A 180 8.09 -22.58 -18.67
CA LYS A 180 8.72 -21.79 -19.74
C LYS A 180 7.72 -20.89 -20.46
N ILE A 181 6.49 -21.37 -20.69
CA ILE A 181 5.42 -20.59 -21.30
C ILE A 181 5.06 -19.40 -20.41
N GLU A 182 4.86 -19.64 -19.11
CA GLU A 182 4.51 -18.58 -18.17
C GLU A 182 5.64 -17.55 -17.98
N LEU A 183 6.88 -18.00 -17.97
CA LEU A 183 8.03 -17.08 -17.93
C LEU A 183 8.06 -16.17 -19.15
N ASN A 184 7.79 -16.69 -20.34
CA ASN A 184 7.69 -15.89 -21.56
C ASN A 184 6.51 -14.90 -21.50
N ASN A 185 5.38 -15.30 -20.93
CA ASN A 185 4.25 -14.40 -20.72
C ASN A 185 4.63 -13.24 -19.81
N ILE A 186 5.32 -13.50 -18.70
CA ILE A 186 5.80 -12.45 -17.78
C ILE A 186 6.74 -11.49 -18.52
N ILE A 187 7.72 -12.00 -19.29
CA ILE A 187 8.64 -11.16 -20.06
C ILE A 187 7.88 -10.27 -21.05
N ASN A 188 6.88 -10.83 -21.76
CA ASN A 188 6.05 -10.08 -22.69
C ASN A 188 5.23 -9.01 -21.98
N ASN A 189 4.70 -9.32 -20.79
CA ASN A 189 3.94 -8.37 -19.97
C ASN A 189 4.82 -7.21 -19.50
N PHE A 190 6.05 -7.48 -19.03
CA PHE A 190 7.02 -6.43 -18.69
C PHE A 190 7.41 -5.59 -19.91
N THR A 191 7.58 -6.20 -21.07
CA THR A 191 7.84 -5.46 -22.33
C THR A 191 6.68 -4.55 -22.70
N SER A 192 5.45 -5.00 -22.45
CA SER A 192 4.25 -4.18 -22.68
C SER A 192 4.14 -3.05 -21.66
N LEU A 193 4.46 -3.31 -20.39
CA LEU A 193 4.54 -2.28 -19.34
C LEU A 193 5.58 -1.22 -19.69
N ASP A 194 6.78 -1.63 -20.14
CA ASP A 194 7.85 -0.72 -20.53
C ASP A 194 7.40 0.25 -21.63
N LYS A 195 6.77 -0.27 -22.68
CA LYS A 195 6.19 0.56 -23.76
C LYS A 195 5.12 1.51 -23.24
N TYR A 196 4.24 1.02 -22.36
CA TYR A 196 3.16 1.81 -21.76
C TYR A 196 3.71 2.97 -20.92
N LEU A 197 4.65 2.68 -20.02
CA LEU A 197 5.29 3.68 -19.16
C LEU A 197 6.09 4.70 -19.98
N ASN A 198 6.76 4.27 -21.04
CA ASN A 198 7.49 5.18 -21.94
C ASN A 198 6.57 6.22 -22.58
N ILE A 199 5.36 5.84 -22.99
CA ILE A 199 4.36 6.77 -23.52
C ILE A 199 3.91 7.71 -22.42
N VAL A 200 3.44 7.20 -21.27
CA VAL A 200 2.90 8.02 -20.19
C VAL A 200 3.94 9.00 -19.64
N SER A 201 5.17 8.54 -19.40
CA SER A 201 6.26 9.35 -18.86
C SER A 201 6.78 10.42 -19.81
N SER A 202 6.44 10.34 -21.10
CA SER A 202 6.73 11.41 -22.07
C SER A 202 5.90 12.68 -21.83
N TYR A 203 4.78 12.57 -21.14
CA TYR A 203 3.82 13.68 -20.95
C TYR A 203 3.71 14.16 -19.52
N VAL A 204 3.92 13.26 -18.54
CA VAL A 204 3.74 13.55 -17.12
C VAL A 204 4.78 12.79 -16.28
N HIS A 205 5.09 13.31 -15.09
CA HIS A 205 5.91 12.56 -14.14
C HIS A 205 5.19 11.31 -13.65
N VAL A 206 5.88 10.19 -13.66
CA VAL A 206 5.36 8.87 -13.28
C VAL A 206 6.17 8.32 -12.13
N ASP A 207 5.49 7.87 -11.08
CA ASP A 207 6.07 7.03 -10.04
C ASP A 207 5.50 5.63 -10.16
N LEU A 208 6.37 4.63 -10.23
CA LEU A 208 6.00 3.23 -10.26
C LEU A 208 6.41 2.57 -8.97
N MET A 209 5.43 2.17 -8.15
CA MET A 209 5.64 1.46 -6.90
C MET A 209 5.51 -0.04 -7.11
N ASN A 210 6.41 -0.79 -6.49
CA ASN A 210 6.38 -2.25 -6.52
C ASN A 210 5.25 -2.85 -5.68
N SER A 211 4.97 -4.13 -5.94
CA SER A 211 4.07 -4.96 -5.16
C SER A 211 4.68 -6.34 -4.91
N ILE A 212 4.41 -6.92 -3.76
CA ILE A 212 4.84 -8.29 -3.43
C ILE A 212 4.12 -9.30 -4.34
N GLU A 213 2.85 -9.05 -4.66
CA GLU A 213 2.03 -9.93 -5.52
C GLU A 213 2.49 -9.92 -6.99
N GLY A 214 3.34 -8.97 -7.40
CA GLY A 214 3.80 -8.79 -8.78
C GLY A 214 5.15 -9.41 -9.12
N ASN A 215 5.66 -10.36 -8.38
CA ASN A 215 6.98 -11.01 -8.62
C ASN A 215 8.20 -10.10 -8.43
N ASP A 216 8.02 -8.91 -7.88
CA ASP A 216 9.04 -7.86 -7.82
C ASP A 216 9.86 -7.86 -6.53
N GLY A 217 9.64 -8.84 -5.67
CA GLY A 217 10.38 -8.99 -4.42
C GLY A 217 9.55 -9.67 -3.34
N VAL A 218 10.20 -10.59 -2.63
CA VAL A 218 9.54 -11.47 -1.65
C VAL A 218 9.45 -10.81 -0.27
N TYR A 219 10.22 -9.73 -0.04
CA TYR A 219 10.40 -9.14 1.29
C TYR A 219 9.98 -7.68 1.33
N PHE A 220 9.32 -7.31 2.41
CA PHE A 220 8.98 -5.93 2.73
C PHE A 220 9.99 -5.34 3.74
N PRO A 221 10.38 -4.06 3.72
CA PRO A 221 10.14 -3.11 2.64
C PRO A 221 10.80 -3.54 1.32
N GLN A 222 10.20 -3.14 0.19
CA GLN A 222 10.74 -3.43 -1.13
C GLN A 222 11.55 -2.25 -1.65
N ASN A 223 12.74 -2.56 -2.15
CA ASN A 223 13.52 -1.58 -2.92
C ASN A 223 12.83 -1.29 -4.26
N PRO A 224 13.13 -0.14 -4.88
CA PRO A 224 12.65 0.15 -6.24
C PRO A 224 13.04 -0.95 -7.22
N ASN A 225 12.21 -1.21 -8.20
CA ASN A 225 12.54 -2.12 -9.30
C ASN A 225 13.85 -1.72 -9.96
N GLY A 226 14.69 -2.70 -10.25
CA GLY A 226 15.92 -2.46 -10.98
C GLY A 226 15.63 -1.92 -12.40
N GLN A 227 16.26 -0.83 -12.79
CA GLN A 227 16.11 -0.26 -14.14
C GLN A 227 16.40 -1.25 -15.28
N PHE A 228 17.09 -2.36 -14.98
CA PHE A 228 17.39 -3.42 -15.94
C PHE A 228 16.16 -4.26 -16.35
N LEU A 229 15.06 -4.19 -15.58
CA LEU A 229 13.79 -4.82 -15.95
C LEU A 229 13.08 -4.07 -17.08
N PHE A 230 13.39 -2.79 -17.23
CA PHE A 230 12.83 -1.93 -18.25
C PHE A 230 13.87 -1.80 -19.37
N LEU A 231 13.61 -2.45 -20.49
CA LEU A 231 14.52 -2.55 -21.62
C LEU A 231 14.72 -1.17 -22.29
N ASP A 232 15.58 -1.10 -23.27
CA ASP A 232 16.23 0.05 -23.88
C ASP A 232 15.42 1.36 -24.10
N ASN A 233 14.10 1.31 -24.11
CA ASN A 233 13.26 2.48 -24.38
C ASN A 233 13.22 3.48 -23.23
N ILE A 234 13.16 3.02 -21.98
CA ILE A 234 13.12 3.92 -20.81
C ILE A 234 14.51 4.51 -20.51
N ARG A 235 15.58 3.76 -20.77
CA ARG A 235 16.96 4.22 -20.50
C ARG A 235 17.35 5.46 -21.30
N ASN A 236 16.82 5.65 -22.49
CA ASN A 236 17.36 6.63 -23.43
C ASN A 236 16.55 7.92 -23.53
N ILE A 237 15.23 7.93 -23.26
CA ILE A 237 14.39 9.07 -23.64
C ILE A 237 13.78 9.79 -22.44
N ASN A 238 13.26 9.08 -21.42
CA ASN A 238 12.41 9.67 -20.39
C ASN A 238 12.84 9.38 -18.94
N ALA A 239 14.08 8.96 -18.72
CA ALA A 239 14.59 8.61 -17.38
C ALA A 239 14.41 9.72 -16.31
N LYS A 240 14.15 10.95 -16.73
CA LYS A 240 13.91 12.09 -15.81
C LYS A 240 12.47 12.22 -15.35
N THR A 241 11.55 11.53 -15.99
CA THR A 241 10.10 11.63 -15.71
C THR A 241 9.50 10.33 -15.17
N LEU A 242 10.24 9.22 -15.23
CA LEU A 242 9.87 7.95 -14.59
C LEU A 242 10.74 7.71 -13.36
N ASN A 243 10.10 7.61 -12.21
CA ASN A 243 10.72 7.22 -10.95
C ASN A 243 10.24 5.83 -10.56
N LEU A 244 11.18 4.93 -10.30
CA LEU A 244 10.90 3.65 -9.66
C LEU A 244 11.03 3.86 -8.16
N VAL A 245 9.95 3.60 -7.40
CA VAL A 245 9.87 3.97 -5.99
C VAL A 245 9.74 2.73 -5.09
N GLU A 246 10.08 2.91 -3.83
CA GLU A 246 10.04 1.89 -2.81
C GLU A 246 8.61 1.52 -2.40
N ASN A 247 8.44 0.40 -1.71
CA ASN A 247 7.22 0.02 -1.01
C ASN A 247 7.59 -0.34 0.45
N PRO A 248 7.21 0.45 1.46
CA PRO A 248 6.30 1.63 1.41
C PRO A 248 6.92 2.83 0.68
N TYR A 249 6.08 3.59 -0.02
CA TYR A 249 6.47 4.81 -0.69
C TYR A 249 6.15 6.03 0.17
N ILE A 250 7.20 6.78 0.51
CA ILE A 250 7.13 7.95 1.37
C ILE A 250 7.66 9.15 0.60
N PHE A 251 6.85 10.22 0.51
CA PHE A 251 7.27 11.43 -0.21
C PHE A 251 6.54 12.67 0.28
N ASP A 252 7.15 13.83 0.06
CA ASP A 252 6.56 15.15 0.28
C ASP A 252 6.20 15.82 -1.05
N ILE A 253 5.06 16.48 -1.10
CA ILE A 253 4.67 17.34 -2.22
C ILE A 253 4.36 18.75 -1.71
N TYR A 254 4.96 19.75 -2.37
CA TYR A 254 4.69 21.14 -2.06
C TYR A 254 3.42 21.63 -2.76
N SER A 255 2.48 22.20 -1.98
CA SER A 255 1.33 22.93 -2.50
C SER A 255 1.72 24.39 -2.74
N ASN A 256 1.65 24.80 -4.00
CA ASN A 256 1.95 26.19 -4.37
C ASN A 256 0.94 27.18 -3.76
N LYS A 257 -0.32 26.77 -3.61
CA LYS A 257 -1.41 27.59 -3.06
C LYS A 257 -1.31 27.71 -1.54
N LEU A 258 -1.15 26.59 -0.85
CA LEU A 258 -1.10 26.55 0.62
C LEU A 258 0.26 26.97 1.18
N LYS A 259 1.32 26.98 0.36
CA LYS A 259 2.71 27.24 0.77
C LYS A 259 3.22 26.26 1.84
N THR A 260 2.69 25.05 1.84
CA THR A 260 3.04 23.97 2.77
C THR A 260 3.40 22.69 2.02
N LYS A 261 4.19 21.84 2.66
CA LYS A 261 4.46 20.48 2.19
C LYS A 261 3.39 19.55 2.76
N LYS A 262 2.91 18.63 1.96
CA LYS A 262 2.07 17.51 2.37
C LYS A 262 2.86 16.23 2.30
N TYR A 263 2.78 15.45 3.35
CA TYR A 263 3.48 14.18 3.52
C TYR A 263 2.57 13.02 3.18
N PHE A 264 3.01 12.20 2.23
CA PHE A 264 2.29 11.06 1.71
C PHE A 264 2.97 9.76 2.12
N LEU A 265 2.16 8.78 2.50
CA LEU A 265 2.56 7.42 2.77
C LEU A 265 1.73 6.49 1.88
N GLY A 266 2.36 5.60 1.15
CA GLY A 266 1.69 4.60 0.33
C GLY A 266 2.24 3.21 0.54
N THR A 267 1.38 2.19 0.49
CA THR A 267 1.78 0.79 0.42
C THR A 267 0.99 0.06 -0.66
N SER A 268 1.51 -1.05 -1.13
CA SER A 268 0.80 -1.91 -2.09
C SER A 268 -0.37 -2.71 -1.45
N GLY A 269 -0.60 -2.56 -0.14
CA GLY A 269 -1.77 -3.08 0.57
C GLY A 269 -1.60 -4.47 1.16
N GLU A 270 -0.52 -5.21 0.89
CA GLU A 270 -0.30 -6.57 1.41
C GLU A 270 -0.16 -6.59 2.92
N ASN A 271 0.47 -5.57 3.51
CA ASN A 271 0.55 -5.41 4.96
C ASN A 271 -0.83 -5.28 5.61
N ILE A 272 -1.74 -4.54 4.99
CA ILE A 272 -3.13 -4.37 5.42
C ILE A 272 -3.92 -5.66 5.24
N ASN A 273 -3.77 -6.34 4.09
CA ASN A 273 -4.37 -7.64 3.84
C ASN A 273 -3.93 -8.68 4.89
N CYS A 274 -2.65 -8.66 5.25
CA CYS A 274 -2.11 -9.55 6.30
C CYS A 274 -2.77 -9.26 7.66
N ILE A 275 -2.93 -8.01 8.06
CA ILE A 275 -3.62 -7.64 9.29
C ILE A 275 -5.06 -8.14 9.29
N MET A 276 -5.81 -7.93 8.20
CA MET A 276 -7.19 -8.39 8.06
C MET A 276 -7.29 -9.92 8.08
N GLN A 277 -6.29 -10.62 7.58
CA GLN A 277 -6.26 -12.09 7.57
C GLN A 277 -6.08 -12.68 8.97
N TYR A 278 -5.27 -12.03 9.81
CA TYR A 278 -4.88 -12.54 11.13
C TYR A 278 -5.47 -11.76 12.31
N SER A 279 -6.51 -10.96 12.07
CA SER A 279 -7.23 -10.24 13.12
C SER A 279 -8.73 -10.25 12.88
N SER A 280 -9.51 -9.71 13.81
CA SER A 280 -10.97 -9.49 13.65
C SER A 280 -11.30 -8.29 12.77
N ILE A 281 -10.32 -7.50 12.35
CA ILE A 281 -10.49 -6.34 11.49
C ILE A 281 -10.82 -6.82 10.07
N ASN A 282 -11.95 -6.37 9.52
CA ASN A 282 -12.44 -6.80 8.21
C ASN A 282 -12.45 -5.70 7.15
N GLU A 283 -12.19 -4.45 7.56
CA GLU A 283 -12.25 -3.28 6.69
C GLU A 283 -10.84 -2.70 6.49
N PRO A 284 -10.39 -2.52 5.23
CA PRO A 284 -9.07 -1.98 4.94
C PRO A 284 -8.79 -0.63 5.61
N LEU A 285 -9.76 0.30 5.58
CA LEU A 285 -9.61 1.63 6.18
C LEU A 285 -9.47 1.57 7.71
N ILE A 286 -10.12 0.59 8.37
CA ILE A 286 -9.94 0.37 9.81
C ILE A 286 -8.54 -0.19 10.08
N ALA A 287 -8.06 -1.15 9.28
CA ALA A 287 -6.73 -1.69 9.42
C ALA A 287 -5.64 -0.62 9.19
N MET A 288 -5.81 0.26 8.19
CA MET A 288 -4.95 1.41 7.96
C MET A 288 -4.93 2.37 9.15
N GLN A 289 -6.11 2.71 9.68
CA GLN A 289 -6.20 3.54 10.89
C GLN A 289 -5.44 2.90 12.05
N LYS A 290 -5.59 1.60 12.26
CA LYS A 290 -4.91 0.88 13.34
C LYS A 290 -3.39 0.87 13.17
N THR A 291 -2.85 0.72 11.95
CA THR A 291 -1.40 0.81 11.74
C THR A 291 -0.83 2.18 12.14
N LEU A 292 -1.57 3.26 11.89
CA LEU A 292 -1.19 4.60 12.34
C LEU A 292 -1.28 4.74 13.86
N GLU A 293 -2.36 4.23 14.49
CA GLU A 293 -2.52 4.22 15.95
C GLU A 293 -1.42 3.41 16.66
N TRP A 294 -1.01 2.28 16.09
CA TRP A 294 0.08 1.44 16.60
C TRP A 294 1.46 2.01 16.30
N GLY A 295 1.55 3.00 15.40
CA GLY A 295 2.82 3.55 14.93
C GLY A 295 3.68 2.56 14.14
N HIS A 296 3.08 1.51 13.53
CA HIS A 296 3.80 0.45 12.85
C HIS A 296 3.06 -0.08 11.63
N LEU A 297 3.69 -0.06 10.45
CA LEU A 297 3.05 -0.42 9.17
C LEU A 297 2.75 -1.91 9.01
N ALA A 298 3.58 -2.79 9.56
CA ALA A 298 3.40 -4.24 9.44
C ALA A 298 3.81 -4.96 10.73
N PRO A 299 3.04 -4.84 11.82
CA PRO A 299 3.41 -5.40 13.12
C PRO A 299 3.47 -6.93 13.12
N LEU A 300 2.73 -7.60 12.25
CA LEU A 300 2.72 -9.06 12.09
C LEU A 300 4.02 -9.64 11.51
N ALA A 301 4.92 -8.79 11.06
CA ALA A 301 6.25 -9.21 10.62
C ALA A 301 7.17 -9.54 11.82
N PRO A 302 8.04 -10.54 11.71
CA PRO A 302 8.24 -11.47 10.59
C PRO A 302 7.35 -12.71 10.63
N ASP A 303 6.46 -12.85 11.61
CA ASP A 303 5.76 -14.10 11.92
C ASP A 303 4.86 -14.58 10.76
N THR A 304 4.05 -13.68 10.21
CA THR A 304 3.10 -14.00 9.12
C THR A 304 3.32 -13.16 7.86
N PHE A 305 4.15 -12.12 7.97
CA PHE A 305 4.47 -11.21 6.88
C PHE A 305 5.97 -11.19 6.64
N ARG A 306 6.40 -11.50 5.43
CA ARG A 306 7.82 -11.64 5.10
C ARG A 306 8.52 -10.29 5.07
N ILE A 307 9.51 -10.11 5.95
CA ILE A 307 10.36 -8.91 5.96
C ILE A 307 11.84 -9.29 5.87
N TYR A 308 12.65 -8.34 5.42
CA TYR A 308 14.09 -8.44 5.54
C TYR A 308 14.49 -8.37 7.02
N PRO A 309 15.41 -9.22 7.51
CA PRO A 309 15.81 -9.23 8.92
C PRO A 309 16.72 -8.04 9.24
N PHE A 310 16.13 -6.92 9.63
CA PHE A 310 16.86 -5.76 10.13
C PHE A 310 17.33 -6.00 11.56
N THR A 311 18.56 -5.63 11.88
CA THR A 311 19.16 -5.81 13.21
C THR A 311 19.24 -4.53 14.02
N ASP A 312 19.36 -3.38 13.34
CA ASP A 312 19.66 -2.10 13.99
C ASP A 312 18.42 -1.29 14.32
N LYS A 313 17.52 -1.11 13.35
CA LYS A 313 16.26 -0.35 13.50
C LYS A 313 15.16 -1.05 12.72
N ASP A 314 13.95 -1.07 13.27
CA ASP A 314 12.78 -1.52 12.54
C ASP A 314 12.33 -0.43 11.56
N PRO A 315 12.45 -0.64 10.25
CA PRO A 315 12.12 0.39 9.24
C PRO A 315 10.62 0.61 9.06
N LEU A 316 9.78 -0.22 9.71
CA LEU A 316 8.33 -0.17 9.59
C LEU A 316 7.67 0.62 10.71
N LEU A 317 8.46 1.10 11.69
CA LEU A 317 8.01 2.09 12.66
C LEU A 317 7.80 3.43 11.96
N LEU A 318 6.67 4.06 12.24
CA LEU A 318 6.36 5.37 11.69
C LEU A 318 7.14 6.46 12.42
N ASP A 319 7.89 7.24 11.67
CA ASP A 319 8.63 8.39 12.20
C ASP A 319 7.79 9.70 12.17
N ARG A 320 6.67 9.71 11.38
CA ARG A 320 5.84 10.91 11.16
C ARG A 320 4.41 10.52 10.80
N ILE A 321 3.43 11.29 11.26
CA ILE A 321 2.02 11.13 10.88
C ILE A 321 1.82 11.69 9.47
N PRO A 322 1.31 10.90 8.50
CA PRO A 322 1.08 11.38 7.14
C PRO A 322 -0.12 12.34 7.06
N ASP A 323 -0.15 13.20 6.02
CA ASP A 323 -1.35 13.94 5.65
C ASP A 323 -2.30 13.05 4.83
N MET A 324 -1.71 12.10 4.09
CA MET A 324 -2.42 11.09 3.33
C MET A 324 -1.75 9.72 3.44
N TYR A 325 -2.55 8.70 3.68
CA TYR A 325 -2.14 7.31 3.59
C TYR A 325 -3.00 6.59 2.55
N PHE A 326 -2.37 6.00 1.53
CA PHE A 326 -3.05 5.27 0.47
C PHE A 326 -2.53 3.85 0.33
N ILE A 327 -3.43 2.96 -0.11
CA ILE A 327 -3.11 1.57 -0.40
C ILE A 327 -3.70 1.16 -1.74
N SER A 328 -3.12 0.15 -2.38
CA SER A 328 -3.76 -0.58 -3.46
C SER A 328 -4.91 -1.43 -2.89
N GLY A 329 -6.10 -1.25 -3.43
CA GLY A 329 -7.30 -2.02 -3.06
C GLY A 329 -7.65 -3.10 -4.08
N LYS A 330 -8.59 -3.95 -3.71
CA LYS A 330 -9.13 -5.04 -4.58
C LYS A 330 -10.52 -4.72 -5.12
N ASN A 331 -11.17 -3.72 -4.54
CA ASN A 331 -12.57 -3.37 -4.82
C ASN A 331 -12.68 -1.95 -5.40
N ASP A 332 -13.86 -1.36 -5.22
CA ASP A 332 -14.11 0.05 -5.53
C ASP A 332 -13.37 0.99 -4.55
N PHE A 333 -13.32 2.25 -4.93
CA PHE A 333 -12.72 3.31 -4.13
C PHE A 333 -13.41 3.49 -2.78
N ASN A 334 -12.60 3.56 -1.71
CA ASN A 334 -13.04 3.95 -0.38
C ASN A 334 -12.11 4.99 0.22
N SER A 335 -12.65 5.95 0.96
CA SER A 335 -11.84 6.94 1.68
C SER A 335 -12.47 7.32 3.01
N LYS A 336 -11.61 7.75 3.95
CA LYS A 336 -12.01 8.21 5.29
C LYS A 336 -11.02 9.25 5.78
N VAL A 337 -11.51 10.33 6.36
CA VAL A 337 -10.65 11.26 7.12
C VAL A 337 -10.72 10.88 8.60
N ILE A 338 -9.56 10.72 9.20
CA ILE A 338 -9.41 10.44 10.64
C ILE A 338 -8.64 11.56 11.32
N GLU A 339 -8.85 11.72 12.61
CA GLU A 339 -8.14 12.67 13.44
C GLU A 339 -7.13 11.92 14.31
N MET A 340 -5.85 12.27 14.18
CA MET A 340 -4.75 11.69 14.95
C MET A 340 -4.21 12.73 15.94
N ASN A 341 -3.81 12.27 17.14
CA ASN A 341 -3.12 13.13 18.09
C ASN A 341 -1.66 13.32 17.63
N ALA A 342 -1.26 14.55 17.39
CA ALA A 342 0.10 14.95 17.14
C ALA A 342 0.74 15.53 18.42
N ASP A 343 2.04 15.77 18.39
CA ASP A 343 2.77 16.30 19.53
C ASP A 343 2.19 17.61 20.07
N GLY A 344 2.29 17.77 21.39
CA GLY A 344 1.81 18.98 22.07
C GLY A 344 0.28 19.08 22.20
N GLY A 345 -0.46 17.99 21.97
CA GLY A 345 -1.92 17.97 22.06
C GLY A 345 -2.63 18.54 20.82
N ASN A 346 -1.89 18.82 19.76
CA ASN A 346 -2.46 19.20 18.47
C ASN A 346 -3.10 17.98 17.82
N LYS A 347 -4.12 18.25 16.99
CA LYS A 347 -4.80 17.21 16.20
C LYS A 347 -4.45 17.40 14.73
N LYS A 348 -4.15 16.30 14.05
CA LYS A 348 -3.86 16.26 12.63
C LYS A 348 -4.89 15.41 11.91
N ASN A 349 -5.48 15.94 10.86
CA ASN A 349 -6.34 15.18 9.97
C ASN A 349 -5.49 14.35 9.00
N VAL A 350 -5.81 13.07 8.89
CA VAL A 350 -5.18 12.14 7.95
C VAL A 350 -6.24 11.60 7.01
N THR A 351 -6.02 11.73 5.71
CA THR A 351 -6.87 11.13 4.70
C THR A 351 -6.40 9.71 4.40
N LEU A 352 -7.25 8.72 4.64
CA LEU A 352 -7.03 7.32 4.27
C LEU A 352 -7.69 7.05 2.94
N MET A 353 -7.01 6.37 2.01
CA MET A 353 -7.56 5.99 0.71
C MET A 353 -7.24 4.53 0.38
N GLU A 354 -8.27 3.75 0.10
CA GLU A 354 -8.19 2.47 -0.60
C GLU A 354 -8.47 2.72 -2.08
N LEU A 355 -7.45 2.55 -2.92
CA LEU A 355 -7.52 2.81 -4.35
C LEU A 355 -8.27 1.68 -5.06
N PRO A 356 -9.10 1.97 -6.08
CA PRO A 356 -9.84 0.95 -6.80
C PRO A 356 -8.90 0.09 -7.68
N ASP A 357 -9.18 -1.19 -7.83
CA ASP A 357 -8.46 -2.05 -8.78
C ASP A 357 -8.78 -1.63 -10.21
N PHE A 358 -7.83 -0.97 -10.86
CA PHE A 358 -7.99 -0.48 -12.23
C PHE A 358 -8.26 -1.61 -13.23
N SER A 359 -7.68 -2.79 -13.04
CA SER A 359 -7.87 -3.91 -13.98
C SER A 359 -9.31 -4.42 -14.03
N SER A 360 -10.10 -4.17 -13.00
CA SER A 360 -11.49 -4.61 -12.88
C SER A 360 -12.51 -3.48 -12.91
N THR A 361 -12.17 -2.33 -12.35
CA THR A 361 -13.10 -1.19 -12.20
C THR A 361 -12.91 -0.12 -13.29
N PHE A 362 -11.71 -0.08 -13.91
CA PHE A 362 -11.29 0.94 -14.89
C PHE A 362 -11.31 2.36 -14.32
N LYS A 363 -11.21 2.50 -13.00
CA LYS A 363 -11.25 3.77 -12.29
C LYS A 363 -9.87 4.20 -11.83
N GLY A 364 -9.60 5.49 -11.92
CA GLY A 364 -8.47 6.17 -11.28
C GLY A 364 -8.95 7.21 -10.29
N ILE A 365 -8.08 7.63 -9.38
CA ILE A 365 -8.38 8.63 -8.36
C ILE A 365 -7.54 9.87 -8.59
N LEU A 366 -8.21 11.00 -8.72
CA LEU A 366 -7.61 12.33 -8.80
C LEU A 366 -7.64 13.00 -7.42
N PHE A 367 -6.49 13.29 -6.88
CA PHE A 367 -6.33 14.04 -5.64
C PHE A 367 -5.81 15.44 -5.93
N ASN A 368 -6.48 16.44 -5.37
CA ASN A 368 -6.06 17.81 -5.47
C ASN A 368 -5.23 18.22 -4.24
N ILE A 369 -3.97 18.58 -4.45
CA ILE A 369 -3.01 18.94 -3.39
C ILE A 369 -3.43 20.21 -2.64
N ASP A 370 -4.18 21.09 -3.29
CA ASP A 370 -4.49 22.42 -2.78
C ASP A 370 -5.72 22.50 -1.87
N ASP A 371 -6.67 21.58 -2.01
CA ASP A 371 -7.93 21.59 -1.26
C ASP A 371 -8.35 20.21 -0.72
N ASP A 372 -7.48 19.20 -0.88
CA ASP A 372 -7.71 17.81 -0.46
C ASP A 372 -8.94 17.14 -1.09
N SER A 373 -9.48 17.71 -2.17
CA SER A 373 -10.60 17.11 -2.88
C SER A 373 -10.19 15.87 -3.62
N ILE A 374 -11.03 14.83 -3.53
CA ILE A 374 -10.85 13.55 -4.17
C ILE A 374 -11.95 13.38 -5.20
N ASN A 375 -11.59 12.92 -6.40
CA ASN A 375 -12.54 12.69 -7.48
C ASN A 375 -12.22 11.37 -8.17
N GLU A 376 -13.25 10.62 -8.57
CA GLU A 376 -13.07 9.45 -9.40
C GLU A 376 -13.10 9.80 -10.88
N ILE A 377 -12.22 9.18 -11.66
CA ILE A 377 -12.26 9.21 -13.11
C ILE A 377 -12.43 7.79 -13.64
N ASN A 378 -13.41 7.57 -14.51
CA ASN A 378 -13.71 6.27 -15.08
C ASN A 378 -13.23 6.22 -16.54
N PHE A 379 -12.40 5.22 -16.85
CA PHE A 379 -11.83 4.95 -18.18
C PHE A 379 -12.57 3.81 -18.91
N SER A 380 -13.82 3.50 -18.53
CA SER A 380 -14.66 2.60 -19.31
C SER A 380 -15.16 3.30 -20.59
N GLN A 381 -16.04 2.69 -21.35
CA GLN A 381 -16.48 3.10 -22.70
C GLN A 381 -16.85 4.58 -22.88
N ASP A 382 -17.18 5.29 -21.78
CA ASP A 382 -17.36 6.74 -21.75
C ASP A 382 -16.54 7.33 -20.61
N LEU A 383 -15.53 8.13 -20.94
CA LEU A 383 -14.75 8.88 -19.97
C LEU A 383 -15.69 9.76 -19.14
N SER A 384 -15.95 9.36 -17.89
CA SER A 384 -16.83 10.06 -16.98
C SER A 384 -16.09 10.52 -15.73
N PHE A 385 -16.42 11.72 -15.29
CA PHE A 385 -15.85 12.33 -14.09
C PHE A 385 -16.95 12.50 -13.05
N ASN A 386 -16.79 11.85 -11.92
CA ASN A 386 -17.72 11.94 -10.79
C ASN A 386 -17.04 12.69 -9.64
N LYS A 387 -17.68 13.76 -9.16
CA LYS A 387 -17.30 14.40 -7.91
C LYS A 387 -17.80 13.52 -6.77
N SER A 388 -16.90 12.99 -5.96
CA SER A 388 -17.21 12.32 -4.70
C SER A 388 -17.46 13.31 -3.57
#